data_3ecf46da8e1425668ec18ece3b41d09c
#
_entry.id   3ecf46da8e1425668ec18ece3b41d09c
#
_cell.length_a   1.000
_cell.length_b   1.000
_cell.length_c   1.000
_cell.angle_alpha   90.00
_cell.angle_beta   90.00
_cell.angle_gamma   90.00
#
_symmetry.space_group_name_H-M   'P 1'
#
loop_
_entity.id
_entity.type
_entity.pdbx_description
1 polymer ?
#
loop_
_entity_poly.entity_id
_entity_poly.type
_entity_poly.pdbx_seq_one_letter_code
_entity_poly.pdbx_strand_id
1 'polypeptide(L)'
;MMRFILPLVIFLVLSAFLYKGLGLNPREVPSPFIDKPAPAFSLIQLHEPSKKFSPEDMKGKVWLFNLWASWCVSCREEHPLLMALSRQNIVPIVGLDYKDKRDLAETWLSQGGNPYMLNVFDAEGRIGIDYGVTGVPETFVIDKQGVIRYKQIGAITTENLREKILPLIAELQKK
;
A
#
# COMPACT_ATOMS: atom_id res chain seq x y z
N MET A 1 49.89 -20.75 14.70
CA MET A 1 49.36 -19.54 14.01
C MET A 1 48.13 -19.83 13.18
N MET A 2 48.08 -20.88 12.38
CA MET A 2 46.92 -21.22 11.49
C MET A 2 45.55 -21.38 12.21
N ARG A 3 45.58 -21.86 13.47
CA ARG A 3 44.33 -22.03 14.28
C ARG A 3 43.63 -20.71 14.63
N PHE A 4 44.28 -19.57 14.57
CA PHE A 4 43.67 -18.25 14.81
C PHE A 4 43.41 -17.50 13.52
N ILE A 5 44.11 -17.81 12.43
CA ILE A 5 43.93 -17.18 11.14
C ILE A 5 42.61 -17.61 10.51
N LEU A 6 42.25 -18.89 10.60
CA LEU A 6 41.01 -19.42 10.02
C LEU A 6 39.74 -18.75 10.59
N PRO A 7 39.57 -18.65 11.93
CA PRO A 7 38.40 -17.93 12.50
C PRO A 7 38.39 -16.45 12.12
N LEU A 8 39.56 -15.79 12.06
CA LEU A 8 39.64 -14.38 11.67
C LEU A 8 39.20 -14.18 10.20
N VAL A 9 39.66 -15.03 9.30
CA VAL A 9 39.23 -14.96 7.88
C VAL A 9 37.74 -15.19 7.74
N ILE A 10 37.17 -16.20 8.43
CA ILE A 10 35.72 -16.44 8.43
C ILE A 10 34.97 -15.21 8.95
N PHE A 11 35.42 -14.62 10.04
CA PHE A 11 34.81 -13.42 10.62
C PHE A 11 34.81 -12.24 9.63
N LEU A 12 35.96 -11.99 8.97
CA LEU A 12 36.04 -10.90 8.00
C LEU A 12 35.17 -11.13 6.77
N VAL A 13 35.08 -12.37 6.27
CA VAL A 13 34.21 -12.73 5.15
C VAL A 13 32.74 -12.55 5.54
N LEU A 14 32.33 -13.04 6.71
CA LEU A 14 30.96 -12.86 7.21
C LEU A 14 30.62 -11.38 7.44
N SER A 15 31.54 -10.61 8.01
CA SER A 15 31.36 -9.16 8.22
C SER A 15 31.22 -8.42 6.90
N ALA A 16 31.98 -8.74 5.88
CA ALA A 16 31.85 -8.14 4.55
C ALA A 16 30.53 -8.52 3.87
N PHE A 17 30.08 -9.76 4.05
CA PHE A 17 28.79 -10.23 3.52
C PHE A 17 27.62 -9.55 4.21
N LEU A 18 27.66 -9.44 5.53
CA LEU A 18 26.64 -8.72 6.31
C LEU A 18 26.62 -7.23 5.96
N TYR A 19 27.78 -6.60 5.82
CA TYR A 19 27.86 -5.19 5.41
C TYR A 19 27.22 -4.94 4.04
N LYS A 20 27.46 -5.83 3.07
CA LYS A 20 26.75 -5.77 1.77
C LYS A 20 25.25 -6.01 1.92
N GLY A 21 24.87 -6.96 2.79
CA GLY A 21 23.47 -7.27 3.05
C GLY A 21 22.66 -6.11 3.64
N LEU A 22 23.29 -5.28 4.47
CA LEU A 22 22.65 -4.08 5.05
C LEU A 22 22.31 -3.01 4.00
N GLY A 23 23.00 -3.00 2.86
CA GLY A 23 22.70 -2.10 1.74
C GLY A 23 21.57 -2.58 0.82
N LEU A 24 21.09 -3.81 1.00
CA LEU A 24 19.97 -4.34 0.22
C LEU A 24 18.65 -3.80 0.79
N ASN A 25 17.81 -3.25 -0.08
CA ASN A 25 16.51 -2.76 0.32
C ASN A 25 15.50 -3.93 0.37
N PRO A 26 15.07 -4.42 1.55
CA PRO A 26 14.15 -5.54 1.65
C PRO A 26 12.74 -5.21 1.12
N ARG A 27 12.46 -3.94 0.82
CA ARG A 27 11.18 -3.49 0.26
C ARG A 27 11.09 -3.68 -1.26
N GLU A 28 12.17 -4.07 -1.92
CA GLU A 28 12.20 -4.29 -3.38
C GLU A 28 11.82 -5.71 -3.81
N VAL A 29 11.35 -6.56 -2.89
CA VAL A 29 10.83 -7.88 -3.29
C VAL A 29 9.55 -7.68 -4.09
N PRO A 30 9.51 -8.06 -5.39
CA PRO A 30 8.31 -7.94 -6.19
C PRO A 30 7.17 -8.70 -5.53
N SER A 31 6.03 -8.03 -5.33
CA SER A 31 4.85 -8.70 -4.80
C SER A 31 4.40 -9.80 -5.76
N PRO A 32 4.10 -11.01 -5.29
CA PRO A 32 3.60 -12.09 -6.14
C PRO A 32 2.24 -11.78 -6.78
N PHE A 33 1.60 -10.68 -6.39
CA PHE A 33 0.32 -10.22 -6.91
C PHE A 33 0.43 -9.27 -8.10
N ILE A 34 1.64 -8.82 -8.47
CA ILE A 34 1.83 -7.97 -9.66
C ILE A 34 1.42 -8.78 -10.91
N ASP A 35 0.70 -8.12 -11.81
CA ASP A 35 0.12 -8.65 -13.04
C ASP A 35 -0.90 -9.78 -12.82
N LYS A 36 -1.47 -9.86 -11.60
CA LYS A 36 -2.57 -10.77 -11.28
C LYS A 36 -3.85 -10.00 -10.96
N PRO A 37 -5.01 -10.64 -11.17
CA PRO A 37 -6.28 -10.07 -10.73
C PRO A 37 -6.26 -9.74 -9.24
N ALA A 38 -6.78 -8.57 -8.89
CA ALA A 38 -6.98 -8.19 -7.50
C ALA A 38 -7.92 -9.21 -6.82
N PRO A 39 -7.56 -9.70 -5.61
CA PRO A 39 -8.43 -10.59 -4.87
C PRO A 39 -9.83 -10.00 -4.70
N ALA A 40 -10.85 -10.81 -4.98
CA ALA A 40 -12.23 -10.40 -4.85
C ALA A 40 -12.62 -10.31 -3.37
N PHE A 41 -13.36 -9.25 -3.03
CA PHE A 41 -13.96 -9.11 -1.71
C PHE A 41 -15.28 -8.34 -1.78
N SER A 42 -16.04 -8.39 -0.69
CA SER A 42 -17.21 -7.54 -0.50
C SER A 42 -17.26 -7.10 0.96
N LEU A 43 -16.90 -5.84 1.22
CA LEU A 43 -16.87 -5.24 2.55
C LEU A 43 -17.89 -4.13 2.69
N ILE A 44 -18.38 -3.91 3.90
CA ILE A 44 -19.19 -2.75 4.25
C ILE A 44 -18.34 -1.47 4.21
N GLN A 45 -18.96 -0.39 3.82
CA GLN A 45 -18.30 0.91 3.83
C GLN A 45 -18.18 1.45 5.27
N LEU A 46 -17.12 2.20 5.53
CA LEU A 46 -16.82 2.78 6.82
C LEU A 46 -17.94 3.75 7.26
N HIS A 47 -18.26 4.73 6.40
CA HIS A 47 -19.24 5.77 6.71
C HIS A 47 -20.70 5.38 6.38
N GLU A 48 -20.92 4.36 5.53
CA GLU A 48 -22.23 3.89 5.13
C GLU A 48 -22.35 2.37 5.31
N PRO A 49 -22.55 1.87 6.55
CA PRO A 49 -22.55 0.43 6.84
C PRO A 49 -23.63 -0.38 6.11
N SER A 50 -24.68 0.28 5.61
CA SER A 50 -25.71 -0.32 4.76
C SER A 50 -25.24 -0.62 3.34
N LYS A 51 -24.15 0.03 2.89
CA LYS A 51 -23.57 -0.16 1.56
C LYS A 51 -22.34 -1.06 1.63
N LYS A 52 -22.19 -1.88 0.61
CA LYS A 52 -21.00 -2.69 0.39
C LYS A 52 -20.23 -2.14 -0.80
N PHE A 53 -18.97 -2.49 -0.87
CA PHE A 53 -18.09 -2.22 -2.00
C PHE A 53 -17.31 -3.50 -2.35
N SER A 54 -17.08 -3.66 -3.64
CA SER A 54 -16.31 -4.74 -4.25
C SER A 54 -15.37 -4.15 -5.29
N PRO A 55 -14.18 -4.75 -5.58
CA PRO A 55 -13.30 -4.35 -6.68
C PRO A 55 -14.00 -4.34 -8.05
N GLU A 56 -15.05 -5.14 -8.23
CA GLU A 56 -15.89 -5.17 -9.44
C GLU A 56 -16.55 -3.83 -9.74
N ASP A 57 -16.85 -3.02 -8.70
CA ASP A 57 -17.48 -1.69 -8.84
C ASP A 57 -16.52 -0.67 -9.48
N MET A 58 -15.21 -1.03 -9.55
CA MET A 58 -14.18 -0.20 -10.17
C MET A 58 -13.78 -0.66 -11.58
N LYS A 59 -14.42 -1.68 -12.13
CA LYS A 59 -14.13 -2.11 -13.51
C LYS A 59 -14.30 -0.97 -14.52
N GLY A 60 -13.37 -0.92 -15.46
CA GLY A 60 -13.27 0.17 -16.43
C GLY A 60 -12.56 1.42 -15.94
N LYS A 61 -12.10 1.46 -14.69
CA LYS A 61 -11.37 2.59 -14.11
C LYS A 61 -10.00 2.13 -13.60
N VAL A 62 -8.99 2.97 -13.79
CA VAL A 62 -7.72 2.85 -13.05
C VAL A 62 -7.94 3.48 -11.69
N TRP A 63 -7.50 2.84 -10.63
CA TRP A 63 -7.72 3.30 -9.26
C TRP A 63 -6.58 2.93 -8.31
N LEU A 64 -6.51 3.67 -7.21
CA LEU A 64 -5.61 3.36 -6.11
C LEU A 64 -6.39 2.69 -4.99
N PHE A 65 -5.82 1.60 -4.45
CA PHE A 65 -6.31 0.93 -3.26
C PHE A 65 -5.27 1.10 -2.16
N ASN A 66 -5.57 1.97 -1.20
CA ASN A 66 -4.67 2.32 -0.11
C ASN A 66 -5.16 1.72 1.20
N LEU A 67 -4.31 0.93 1.83
CA LEU A 67 -4.58 0.34 3.14
C LEU A 67 -3.97 1.23 4.23
N TRP A 68 -4.79 1.58 5.19
CA TRP A 68 -4.45 2.53 6.25
C TRP A 68 -5.12 2.16 7.58
N ALA A 69 -4.74 2.84 8.66
CA ALA A 69 -5.41 2.73 9.96
C ALA A 69 -5.21 4.01 10.78
N SER A 70 -6.10 4.31 11.71
CA SER A 70 -5.99 5.48 12.60
C SER A 70 -4.77 5.43 13.53
N TRP A 71 -4.36 4.23 13.93
CA TRP A 71 -3.19 3.97 14.79
C TRP A 71 -1.85 4.02 14.04
N CYS A 72 -1.87 4.12 12.71
CA CYS A 72 -0.68 4.03 11.86
C CYS A 72 0.05 5.38 11.75
N VAL A 73 1.26 5.47 12.29
CA VAL A 73 2.06 6.71 12.24
C VAL A 73 2.47 7.06 10.80
N SER A 74 2.99 6.10 10.04
CA SER A 74 3.43 6.32 8.66
C SER A 74 2.27 6.66 7.71
N CYS A 75 1.03 6.26 8.04
CA CYS A 75 -0.16 6.67 7.28
C CYS A 75 -0.43 8.18 7.45
N ARG A 76 -0.10 8.75 8.62
CA ARG A 76 -0.19 10.20 8.84
C ARG A 76 0.83 10.99 8.02
N GLU A 77 2.00 10.40 7.77
CA GLU A 77 3.05 11.02 6.95
C GLU A 77 2.64 11.14 5.48
N GLU A 78 1.97 10.12 4.91
CA GLU A 78 1.51 10.16 3.51
C GLU A 78 0.18 10.90 3.31
N HIS A 79 -0.61 11.07 4.36
CA HIS A 79 -1.96 11.62 4.29
C HIS A 79 -2.06 12.99 3.59
N PRO A 80 -1.18 13.98 3.86
CA PRO A 80 -1.21 15.26 3.15
C PRO A 80 -1.01 15.09 1.63
N LEU A 81 -0.20 14.10 1.22
CA LEU A 81 0.06 13.81 -0.18
C LEU A 81 -1.17 13.18 -0.86
N LEU A 82 -1.83 12.23 -0.18
CA LEU A 82 -3.10 11.67 -0.64
C LEU A 82 -4.20 12.71 -0.75
N MET A 83 -4.28 13.64 0.21
CA MET A 83 -5.20 14.79 0.17
C MET A 83 -4.94 15.70 -1.04
N ALA A 84 -3.67 15.96 -1.33
CA ALA A 84 -3.30 16.75 -2.51
C ALA A 84 -3.64 16.03 -3.82
N LEU A 85 -3.42 14.71 -3.88
CA LEU A 85 -3.74 13.88 -5.04
C LEU A 85 -5.25 13.79 -5.28
N SER A 86 -6.04 13.59 -4.23
CA SER A 86 -7.51 13.49 -4.34
C SER A 86 -8.15 14.76 -4.89
N ARG A 87 -7.63 15.94 -4.50
CA ARG A 87 -8.11 17.24 -5.02
C ARG A 87 -7.87 17.42 -6.52
N GLN A 88 -6.88 16.75 -7.08
CA GLN A 88 -6.57 16.81 -8.50
C GLN A 88 -7.51 15.95 -9.36
N ASN A 89 -8.28 15.04 -8.74
CA ASN A 89 -9.19 14.11 -9.43
C ASN A 89 -8.54 13.31 -10.59
N ILE A 90 -7.24 13.04 -10.50
CA ILE A 90 -6.51 12.29 -11.53
C ILE A 90 -6.91 10.82 -11.51
N VAL A 91 -7.12 10.27 -10.32
CA VAL A 91 -7.41 8.86 -10.08
C VAL A 91 -8.26 8.70 -8.82
N PRO A 92 -9.31 7.88 -8.83
CA PRO A 92 -10.07 7.56 -7.61
C PRO A 92 -9.19 6.78 -6.63
N ILE A 93 -9.31 7.13 -5.35
CA ILE A 93 -8.62 6.47 -4.26
C ILE A 93 -9.66 5.78 -3.38
N VAL A 94 -9.56 4.46 -3.23
CA VAL A 94 -10.37 3.68 -2.30
C VAL A 94 -9.50 3.35 -1.09
N GLY A 95 -9.98 3.71 0.10
CA GLY A 95 -9.32 3.37 1.36
C GLY A 95 -9.81 2.03 1.89
N LEU A 96 -8.90 1.24 2.48
CA LEU A 96 -9.25 0.11 3.33
C LEU A 96 -8.72 0.39 4.73
N ASP A 97 -9.66 0.56 5.66
CA ASP A 97 -9.36 0.72 7.08
C ASP A 97 -9.07 -0.65 7.69
N TYR A 98 -7.79 -0.87 8.05
CA TYR A 98 -7.21 -2.16 8.37
C TYR A 98 -7.02 -2.35 9.87
N LYS A 99 -7.67 -3.39 10.42
CA LYS A 99 -7.53 -3.77 11.85
C LYS A 99 -7.70 -2.59 12.79
N ASP A 100 -8.75 -1.84 12.63
CA ASP A 100 -9.04 -0.63 13.36
C ASP A 100 -10.43 -0.68 14.04
N LYS A 101 -10.72 0.33 14.81
CA LYS A 101 -12.04 0.59 15.35
C LYS A 101 -12.73 1.68 14.51
N ARG A 102 -13.98 1.42 14.14
CA ARG A 102 -14.76 2.32 13.28
C ARG A 102 -14.78 3.76 13.78
N ASP A 103 -15.07 3.95 15.07
CA ASP A 103 -15.15 5.26 15.71
C ASP A 103 -13.82 6.03 15.66
N LEU A 104 -12.68 5.32 15.83
CA LEU A 104 -11.35 5.91 15.74
C LEU A 104 -11.01 6.29 14.30
N ALA A 105 -11.30 5.42 13.34
CA ALA A 105 -11.10 5.67 11.92
C ALA A 105 -11.93 6.88 11.43
N GLU A 106 -13.22 6.94 11.79
CA GLU A 106 -14.10 8.06 11.44
C GLU A 106 -13.63 9.37 12.08
N THR A 107 -13.21 9.33 13.36
CA THR A 107 -12.66 10.49 14.05
C THR A 107 -11.39 10.99 13.36
N TRP A 108 -10.49 10.07 13.00
CA TRP A 108 -9.23 10.40 12.32
C TRP A 108 -9.48 11.10 10.98
N LEU A 109 -10.37 10.56 10.14
CA LEU A 109 -10.74 11.16 8.86
C LEU A 109 -11.46 12.51 9.03
N SER A 110 -12.30 12.66 10.05
CA SER A 110 -12.98 13.94 10.31
C SER A 110 -12.02 15.06 10.69
N GLN A 111 -10.94 14.75 11.39
CA GLN A 111 -9.92 15.71 11.83
C GLN A 111 -8.90 16.03 10.72
N GLY A 112 -8.45 15.02 9.99
CA GLY A 112 -7.40 15.14 8.99
C GLY A 112 -7.91 15.42 7.56
N GLY A 113 -9.21 15.31 7.34
CA GLY A 113 -9.82 15.26 5.99
C GLY A 113 -9.86 13.84 5.42
N ASN A 114 -10.67 13.63 4.39
CA ASN A 114 -10.85 12.34 3.75
C ASN A 114 -10.37 12.39 2.29
N PRO A 115 -9.24 11.78 1.93
CA PRO A 115 -8.74 11.73 0.56
C PRO A 115 -9.43 10.67 -0.31
N TYR A 116 -10.24 9.80 0.30
CA TYR A 116 -10.79 8.63 -0.35
C TYR A 116 -12.16 8.92 -0.96
N MET A 117 -12.40 8.36 -2.14
CA MET A 117 -13.74 8.31 -2.74
C MET A 117 -14.73 7.57 -1.82
N LEU A 118 -14.25 6.48 -1.23
CA LEU A 118 -14.92 5.72 -0.17
C LEU A 118 -13.88 4.94 0.64
N ASN A 119 -14.27 4.54 1.84
CA ASN A 119 -13.49 3.64 2.68
C ASN A 119 -14.29 2.36 2.95
N VAL A 120 -13.61 1.21 2.88
CA VAL A 120 -14.13 -0.07 3.35
C VAL A 120 -13.50 -0.44 4.68
N PHE A 121 -14.21 -1.22 5.48
CA PHE A 121 -13.84 -1.54 6.85
C PHE A 121 -13.46 -3.02 6.99
N ASP A 122 -12.17 -3.28 7.22
CA ASP A 122 -11.58 -4.62 7.40
C ASP A 122 -11.09 -4.81 8.84
N ALA A 123 -12.05 -4.88 9.78
CA ALA A 123 -11.74 -4.97 11.21
C ALA A 123 -10.87 -6.17 11.58
N GLU A 124 -11.03 -7.30 10.90
CA GLU A 124 -10.26 -8.52 11.14
C GLU A 124 -8.96 -8.58 10.33
N GLY A 125 -8.81 -7.71 9.33
CA GLY A 125 -7.63 -7.67 8.46
C GLY A 125 -7.54 -8.82 7.46
N ARG A 126 -8.66 -9.46 7.13
CA ARG A 126 -8.70 -10.58 6.18
C ARG A 126 -8.32 -10.16 4.78
N ILE A 127 -8.87 -9.05 4.32
CA ILE A 127 -8.58 -8.56 2.97
C ILE A 127 -7.12 -8.13 2.85
N GLY A 128 -6.57 -7.50 3.89
CA GLY A 128 -5.13 -7.22 3.91
C GLY A 128 -4.28 -8.49 3.73
N ILE A 129 -4.65 -9.61 4.36
CA ILE A 129 -3.97 -10.90 4.19
C ILE A 129 -4.11 -11.41 2.75
N ASP A 130 -5.31 -11.38 2.18
CA ASP A 130 -5.59 -11.85 0.81
C ASP A 130 -4.79 -11.05 -0.25
N TYR A 131 -4.53 -9.76 0.02
CA TYR A 131 -3.68 -8.89 -0.81
C TYR A 131 -2.18 -9.01 -0.49
N GLY A 132 -1.80 -9.91 0.42
CA GLY A 132 -0.42 -10.09 0.84
C GLY A 132 0.18 -8.84 1.48
N VAL A 133 -0.63 -8.12 2.26
CA VAL A 133 -0.21 -6.92 2.98
C VAL A 133 0.62 -7.34 4.20
N THR A 134 1.78 -6.73 4.33
CA THR A 134 2.72 -6.98 5.44
C THR A 134 2.57 -5.97 6.58
N GLY A 135 1.97 -4.82 6.27
CA GLY A 135 1.71 -3.75 7.22
C GLY A 135 1.05 -2.57 6.53
N VAL A 136 0.67 -1.55 7.30
CA VAL A 136 0.13 -0.31 6.76
C VAL A 136 1.13 0.84 6.94
N PRO A 137 1.20 1.80 5.99
CA PRO A 137 0.39 1.86 4.77
C PRO A 137 0.95 0.99 3.64
N GLU A 138 0.09 0.50 2.79
CA GLU A 138 0.42 -0.09 1.49
C GLU A 138 -0.57 0.40 0.44
N THR A 139 -0.09 0.67 -0.77
CA THR A 139 -0.95 1.17 -1.87
C THR A 139 -0.77 0.34 -3.11
N PHE A 140 -1.89 -0.07 -3.71
CA PHE A 140 -1.93 -0.79 -4.98
C PHE A 140 -2.45 0.12 -6.09
N VAL A 141 -1.81 0.05 -7.26
CA VAL A 141 -2.35 0.60 -8.51
C VAL A 141 -3.04 -0.52 -9.26
N ILE A 142 -4.34 -0.37 -9.49
CA ILE A 142 -5.16 -1.39 -10.15
C ILE A 142 -5.70 -0.81 -11.46
N ASP A 143 -5.60 -1.59 -12.54
CA ASP A 143 -6.01 -1.18 -13.86
C ASP A 143 -7.52 -1.36 -14.13
N LYS A 144 -7.97 -0.98 -15.34
CA LYS A 144 -9.37 -1.07 -15.77
C LYS A 144 -9.94 -2.48 -15.80
N GLN A 145 -9.07 -3.50 -15.90
CA GLN A 145 -9.41 -4.91 -15.91
C GLN A 145 -9.44 -5.50 -14.48
N GLY A 146 -9.06 -4.72 -13.46
CA GLY A 146 -8.97 -5.18 -12.08
C GLY A 146 -7.67 -5.92 -11.79
N VAL A 147 -6.61 -5.70 -12.58
CA VAL A 147 -5.28 -6.31 -12.39
C VAL A 147 -4.39 -5.38 -11.61
N ILE A 148 -3.69 -5.90 -10.61
CA ILE A 148 -2.70 -5.16 -9.83
C ILE A 148 -1.45 -4.92 -10.69
N ARG A 149 -1.11 -3.66 -10.94
CA ARG A 149 0.04 -3.28 -11.77
C ARG A 149 1.23 -2.76 -10.96
N TYR A 150 0.99 -2.28 -9.76
CA TYR A 150 2.04 -1.81 -8.87
C TYR A 150 1.62 -1.94 -7.41
N LYS A 151 2.58 -2.18 -6.54
CA LYS A 151 2.41 -2.20 -5.08
C LYS A 151 3.48 -1.33 -4.44
N GLN A 152 3.06 -0.29 -3.74
CA GLN A 152 3.90 0.51 -2.87
C GLN A 152 3.84 -0.05 -1.46
N ILE A 153 4.96 -0.47 -0.91
CA ILE A 153 5.10 -0.89 0.49
C ILE A 153 5.60 0.30 1.30
N GLY A 154 4.91 0.62 2.39
CA GLY A 154 5.15 1.82 3.19
C GLY A 154 4.56 3.09 2.57
N ALA A 155 4.78 4.21 3.26
CA ALA A 155 4.21 5.50 2.88
C ALA A 155 4.60 5.93 1.46
N ILE A 156 3.65 6.48 0.71
CA ILE A 156 3.91 7.11 -0.57
C ILE A 156 4.73 8.39 -0.32
N THR A 157 5.89 8.48 -0.96
CA THR A 157 6.70 9.70 -0.99
C THR A 157 6.39 10.54 -2.21
N THR A 158 6.71 11.83 -2.18
CA THR A 158 6.58 12.73 -3.33
C THR A 158 7.36 12.21 -4.55
N GLU A 159 8.54 11.63 -4.30
CA GLU A 159 9.38 11.04 -5.34
C GLU A 159 8.70 9.83 -5.98
N ASN A 160 8.27 8.84 -5.18
CA ASN A 160 7.59 7.65 -5.67
C ASN A 160 6.29 7.99 -6.41
N LEU A 161 5.52 8.96 -5.89
CA LEU A 161 4.31 9.41 -6.54
C LEU A 161 4.61 9.96 -7.93
N ARG A 162 5.60 10.87 -8.05
CA ARG A 162 5.95 11.55 -9.29
C ARG A 162 6.62 10.64 -10.31
N GLU A 163 7.53 9.77 -9.86
CA GLU A 163 8.41 9.02 -10.76
C GLU A 163 7.87 7.63 -11.14
N LYS A 164 6.99 7.06 -10.30
CA LYS A 164 6.46 5.71 -10.53
C LYS A 164 4.94 5.69 -10.67
N ILE A 165 4.20 6.22 -9.68
CA ILE A 165 2.76 6.03 -9.60
C ILE A 165 2.02 6.84 -10.65
N LEU A 166 2.26 8.15 -10.75
CA LEU A 166 1.58 9.01 -11.72
C LEU A 166 1.85 8.64 -13.17
N PRO A 167 3.11 8.36 -13.60
CA PRO A 167 3.38 7.90 -14.97
C PRO A 167 2.66 6.59 -15.30
N LEU A 168 2.65 5.63 -14.37
CA LEU A 168 1.94 4.36 -14.54
C LEU A 168 0.43 4.58 -14.69
N ILE A 169 -0.20 5.40 -13.83
CA ILE A 169 -1.61 5.74 -13.94
C ILE A 169 -1.92 6.34 -15.32
N ALA A 170 -1.12 7.31 -15.76
CA ALA A 170 -1.30 7.96 -17.07
C ALA A 170 -1.18 6.98 -18.24
N GLU A 171 -0.29 5.98 -18.14
CA GLU A 171 -0.17 4.91 -19.12
C GLU A 171 -1.41 4.01 -19.14
N LEU A 172 -1.84 3.56 -17.97
CA LEU A 172 -2.98 2.64 -17.81
C LEU A 172 -4.31 3.27 -18.21
N GLN A 173 -4.45 4.59 -18.04
CA GLN A 173 -5.66 5.33 -18.46
C GLN A 173 -5.80 5.42 -19.97
N LYS A 174 -4.70 5.32 -20.73
CA LYS A 174 -4.71 5.36 -22.20
C LYS A 174 -5.06 4.01 -22.84
N LYS A 175 -4.86 2.91 -22.10
CA LYS A 175 -5.25 1.55 -22.52
C LYS A 175 -6.72 1.28 -22.22
#